data_3cd8506d544e890e95c996a92f8cf480
#
_entry.id   3cd8506d544e890e95c996a92f8cf480
#
_cell.length_a   1.000
_cell.length_b   1.000
_cell.length_c   1.000
_cell.angle_alpha   90.00
_cell.angle_beta   90.00
_cell.angle_gamma   90.00
#
_symmetry.space_group_name_H-M   'P 1'
#
loop_
_entity.id
_entity.type
_entity.pdbx_description
1 polymer ?
#
loop_
_entity_poly.entity_id
_entity_poly.type
_entity_poly.pdbx_seq_one_letter_code
_entity_poly.pdbx_strand_id
1 'polypeptide(L)'
;MQTSSSEPTPAVYALGFSLRKQRLLRAFLDGQALHFVTQLHDVPEGSELLVWGSMDVPRSGRYARLRRVEDGFVRSVGLGAAFARPSSWVFDERGIHYDASRPSDLETILQTSEFQPALLARAAALRERIVGARVTKYNLAGRSWHRPAGQKRVCLVLGQVESDAALRFGSPGIRSNVELVRHVRASNPGAYLLYKPHPDVIGGLRDPGHAEYEAGQSCDEVVTDTDITELFDRIDEFHVMTSLAGFEALLRGKKVVTYGQPFYAGWGMTVDTFSIPRRTRRLTLDQLVAGALLLYPRYLSARTARLTTPEAALDEIIRSRQASGKVASIRNMLGALAGRVLRALPSPSASR
;
A
#
# COMPACT_ATOMS: atom_id res chain seq x y z
N MET A 1 37.22 36.18 -12.79
CA MET A 1 36.93 35.24 -11.71
C MET A 1 35.52 35.57 -11.21
N GLN A 2 34.50 34.86 -11.70
CA GLN A 2 33.13 34.93 -11.16
C GLN A 2 33.06 33.91 -10.07
N THR A 3 32.96 34.36 -8.82
CA THR A 3 32.63 33.51 -7.66
C THR A 3 31.17 33.11 -7.80
N SER A 4 30.90 31.87 -8.17
CA SER A 4 29.57 31.27 -8.06
C SER A 4 29.21 31.23 -6.59
N SER A 5 28.44 32.21 -6.11
CA SER A 5 27.77 32.14 -4.83
C SER A 5 26.74 31.01 -4.92
N SER A 6 27.09 29.83 -4.40
CA SER A 6 26.11 28.79 -4.13
C SER A 6 25.12 29.34 -3.11
N GLU A 7 23.88 29.61 -3.51
CA GLU A 7 22.83 29.94 -2.57
C GLU A 7 22.80 28.82 -1.50
N PRO A 8 22.74 29.17 -0.21
CA PRO A 8 22.71 28.19 0.85
C PRO A 8 21.46 27.31 0.67
N THR A 9 21.67 26.00 0.62
CA THR A 9 20.55 25.03 0.57
C THR A 9 19.60 25.31 1.73
N PRO A 10 18.29 25.56 1.48
CA PRO A 10 17.33 25.87 2.53
C PRO A 10 17.34 24.81 3.63
N ALA A 11 17.26 25.24 4.88
CA ALA A 11 17.14 24.33 6.01
C ALA A 11 15.83 23.54 5.92
N VAL A 12 15.88 22.24 6.22
CA VAL A 12 14.75 21.33 6.12
C VAL A 12 14.11 21.13 7.48
N TYR A 13 12.84 21.41 7.57
CA TYR A 13 12.01 21.20 8.76
C TYR A 13 11.02 20.08 8.53
N ALA A 14 10.73 19.28 9.56
CA ALA A 14 9.82 18.14 9.49
C ALA A 14 8.78 18.19 10.61
N LEU A 15 7.51 18.20 10.22
CA LEU A 15 6.34 18.29 11.09
C LEU A 15 5.47 17.01 11.01
N GLY A 16 4.98 16.52 12.15
CA GLY A 16 4.08 15.38 12.20
C GLY A 16 4.77 14.01 12.15
N PHE A 17 6.08 13.96 12.41
CA PHE A 17 6.84 12.70 12.42
C PHE A 17 7.02 12.16 13.84
N SER A 18 6.52 10.94 14.11
CA SER A 18 6.83 10.22 15.34
C SER A 18 8.34 9.94 15.45
N LEU A 19 8.87 9.71 16.65
CA LEU A 19 10.30 9.44 16.88
C LEU A 19 10.87 8.35 15.97
N ARG A 20 10.09 7.31 15.68
CA ARG A 20 10.46 6.25 14.75
C ARG A 20 10.56 6.74 13.31
N LYS A 21 9.60 7.53 12.86
CA LYS A 21 9.60 8.13 11.52
C LYS A 21 10.74 9.14 11.37
N GLN A 22 11.09 9.87 12.43
CA GLN A 22 12.22 10.80 12.42
C GLN A 22 13.55 10.09 12.11
N ARG A 23 13.79 8.90 12.70
CA ARG A 23 14.99 8.10 12.42
C ARG A 23 15.04 7.65 10.96
N LEU A 24 13.90 7.21 10.42
CA LEU A 24 13.78 6.81 9.00
C LEU A 24 13.95 8.00 8.07
N LEU A 25 13.35 9.14 8.37
CA LEU A 25 13.45 10.34 7.55
C LEU A 25 14.91 10.80 7.38
N ARG A 26 15.72 10.76 8.45
CA ARG A 26 17.17 11.04 8.36
C ARG A 26 17.87 10.13 7.36
N ALA A 27 17.52 8.84 7.34
CA ALA A 27 18.10 7.88 6.39
C ALA A 27 17.63 8.12 4.94
N PHE A 28 16.35 8.46 4.73
CA PHE A 28 15.82 8.81 3.40
C PHE A 28 16.38 10.13 2.83
N LEU A 29 16.84 11.04 3.67
CA LEU A 29 17.43 12.32 3.28
C LEU A 29 18.96 12.31 3.23
N ASP A 30 19.58 11.14 3.46
CA ASP A 30 21.01 10.87 3.26
C ASP A 30 21.94 11.91 3.88
N GLY A 31 21.71 12.21 5.17
CA GLY A 31 22.56 13.13 5.94
C GLY A 31 22.25 14.62 5.78
N GLN A 32 21.22 15.00 5.03
CA GLN A 32 20.77 16.38 4.96
C GLN A 32 20.41 16.91 6.36
N ALA A 33 20.78 18.14 6.67
CA ALA A 33 20.44 18.78 7.93
C ALA A 33 18.93 18.87 8.09
N LEU A 34 18.39 18.37 9.22
CA LEU A 34 16.96 18.18 9.43
C LEU A 34 16.54 18.57 10.83
N HIS A 35 15.61 19.49 10.94
CA HIS A 35 15.02 20.00 12.17
C HIS A 35 13.62 19.40 12.36
N PHE A 36 13.34 18.77 13.50
CA PHE A 36 12.00 18.28 13.82
C PHE A 36 11.29 19.29 14.71
N VAL A 37 10.08 19.66 14.28
CA VAL A 37 9.22 20.61 14.98
C VAL A 37 7.87 19.98 15.31
N THR A 38 7.23 20.48 16.36
CA THR A 38 5.90 20.05 16.78
C THR A 38 4.81 21.03 16.37
N GLN A 39 5.18 22.25 16.09
CA GLN A 39 4.27 23.33 15.73
C GLN A 39 4.69 24.00 14.42
N LEU A 40 3.71 24.41 13.64
CA LEU A 40 3.96 25.04 12.34
C LEU A 40 4.66 26.40 12.47
N HIS A 41 4.41 27.13 13.55
CA HIS A 41 5.02 28.44 13.78
C HIS A 41 6.53 28.38 14.10
N ASP A 42 7.04 27.18 14.47
CA ASP A 42 8.48 26.97 14.69
C ASP A 42 9.27 26.84 13.37
N VAL A 43 8.58 26.77 12.23
CA VAL A 43 9.23 26.65 10.91
C VAL A 43 9.55 28.06 10.39
N PRO A 44 10.84 28.41 10.21
CA PRO A 44 11.24 29.71 9.67
C PRO A 44 10.72 29.92 8.24
N GLU A 45 10.49 31.17 7.89
CA GLU A 45 10.15 31.55 6.52
C GLU A 45 11.28 31.22 5.55
N GLY A 46 10.93 30.83 4.32
CA GLY A 46 11.92 30.43 3.30
C GLY A 46 12.55 29.05 3.51
N SER A 47 12.14 28.30 4.56
CA SER A 47 12.62 26.92 4.78
C SER A 47 11.93 25.94 3.86
N GLU A 48 12.52 24.75 3.70
CA GLU A 48 11.83 23.58 3.17
C GLU A 48 11.04 22.88 4.30
N LEU A 49 9.75 22.58 4.07
CA LEU A 49 8.90 21.89 5.03
C LEU A 49 8.52 20.50 4.52
N LEU A 50 8.76 19.49 5.33
CA LEU A 50 8.28 18.11 5.16
C LEU A 50 7.12 17.87 6.13
N VAL A 51 6.01 17.32 5.64
CA VAL A 51 4.87 16.95 6.48
C VAL A 51 4.48 15.50 6.24
N TRP A 52 4.03 14.81 7.31
CA TRP A 52 3.54 13.44 7.16
C TRP A 52 2.11 13.42 6.65
N GLY A 53 1.87 12.68 5.57
CA GLY A 53 0.54 12.42 5.03
C GLY A 53 -0.22 13.66 4.55
N SER A 54 -1.51 13.65 4.83
CA SER A 54 -2.46 14.71 4.44
C SER A 54 -2.63 15.82 5.48
N MET A 55 -1.64 15.99 6.37
CA MET A 55 -1.69 17.07 7.37
C MET A 55 -2.03 18.40 6.70
N ASP A 56 -2.99 19.12 7.28
CA ASP A 56 -3.38 20.44 6.77
C ASP A 56 -2.29 21.46 7.08
N VAL A 57 -1.72 22.02 6.03
CA VAL A 57 -0.69 23.06 6.09
C VAL A 57 -1.04 24.10 5.07
N PRO A 58 -1.16 25.38 5.48
CA PRO A 58 -1.41 26.48 4.56
C PRO A 58 -0.34 26.52 3.45
N ARG A 59 -0.78 26.55 2.20
CA ARG A 59 0.10 26.78 1.03
C ARG A 59 0.38 28.27 0.83
N SER A 60 0.69 28.96 1.89
CA SER A 60 1.19 30.35 1.78
C SER A 60 2.61 30.30 1.23
N GLY A 61 3.05 31.30 0.46
CA GLY A 61 4.43 31.44 -0.03
C GLY A 61 5.50 31.54 1.05
N ARG A 62 5.17 31.15 2.29
CA ARG A 62 6.02 31.13 3.47
C ARG A 62 7.18 30.12 3.36
N TYR A 63 6.94 28.98 2.67
CA TYR A 63 7.95 27.93 2.54
C TYR A 63 8.58 27.99 1.15
N ALA A 64 9.90 27.84 1.06
CA ALA A 64 10.57 27.69 -0.22
C ALA A 64 10.11 26.42 -0.94
N ARG A 65 9.81 25.36 -0.16
CA ARG A 65 9.32 24.08 -0.66
C ARG A 65 8.47 23.37 0.40
N LEU A 66 7.35 22.78 0.00
CA LEU A 66 6.50 21.94 0.84
C LEU A 66 6.41 20.56 0.21
N ARG A 67 6.87 19.51 0.93
CA ARG A 67 6.73 18.10 0.48
C ARG A 67 5.93 17.29 1.48
N ARG A 68 5.00 16.51 0.97
CA ARG A 68 4.27 15.50 1.74
C ARG A 68 5.00 14.17 1.68
N VAL A 69 5.13 13.50 2.82
CA VAL A 69 5.84 12.22 2.93
C VAL A 69 4.85 11.13 3.33
N GLU A 70 4.90 10.00 2.64
CA GLU A 70 4.03 8.85 2.94
C GLU A 70 4.75 7.53 2.60
N ASP A 71 4.19 6.41 3.06
CA ASP A 71 4.67 5.08 2.68
C ASP A 71 4.56 4.87 1.17
N GLY A 72 5.58 4.24 0.59
CA GLY A 72 5.56 3.80 -0.81
C GLY A 72 4.81 2.48 -1.00
N PHE A 73 4.72 2.01 -2.24
CA PHE A 73 3.86 0.90 -2.64
C PHE A 73 4.47 -0.49 -2.37
N VAL A 74 5.79 -0.65 -2.48
CA VAL A 74 6.53 -1.84 -2.03
C VAL A 74 7.07 -1.53 -0.64
N ARG A 75 6.43 -2.08 0.41
CA ARG A 75 6.58 -1.53 1.74
C ARG A 75 7.35 -2.43 2.71
N SER A 76 6.82 -3.59 3.10
CA SER A 76 7.36 -4.33 4.24
C SER A 76 6.89 -5.79 4.27
N VAL A 77 7.49 -6.59 5.13
CA VAL A 77 6.89 -7.82 5.64
C VAL A 77 6.22 -7.49 6.97
N GLY A 78 4.89 -7.65 7.03
CA GLY A 78 4.05 -7.28 8.16
C GLY A 78 3.36 -5.92 8.02
N LEU A 79 2.39 -5.68 8.90
CA LEU A 79 1.52 -4.50 8.88
C LEU A 79 2.23 -3.25 9.41
N GLY A 80 1.91 -2.10 8.84
CA GLY A 80 2.41 -0.80 9.28
C GLY A 80 1.93 -0.45 10.69
N ALA A 81 0.69 -0.74 10.99
CA ALA A 81 0.10 -0.56 12.31
C ALA A 81 0.80 -1.44 13.37
N ALA A 82 1.33 -2.60 12.98
CA ALA A 82 2.18 -3.47 13.82
C ALA A 82 3.67 -3.10 13.76
N PHE A 83 4.00 -1.87 13.36
CA PHE A 83 5.35 -1.33 13.34
C PHE A 83 6.35 -2.00 12.37
N ALA A 84 5.93 -2.66 11.30
CA ALA A 84 6.84 -3.12 10.28
C ALA A 84 7.60 -1.95 9.62
N ARG A 85 8.92 -2.11 9.44
CA ARG A 85 9.79 -1.07 8.85
C ARG A 85 9.50 -0.91 7.36
N PRO A 86 9.17 0.31 6.87
CA PRO A 86 8.97 0.53 5.45
C PRO A 86 10.29 0.50 4.67
N SER A 87 10.27 -0.09 3.49
CA SER A 87 11.39 -0.10 2.54
C SER A 87 11.31 1.05 1.53
N SER A 88 10.18 1.72 1.43
CA SER A 88 10.00 2.85 0.53
C SER A 88 9.12 3.94 1.10
N TRP A 89 9.47 5.19 0.77
CA TRP A 89 8.68 6.39 1.02
C TRP A 89 8.57 7.22 -0.24
N VAL A 90 7.49 7.99 -0.33
CA VAL A 90 7.27 8.99 -1.36
C VAL A 90 7.41 10.39 -0.78
N PHE A 91 7.84 11.34 -1.61
CA PHE A 91 8.02 12.75 -1.27
C PHE A 91 7.37 13.57 -2.36
N ASP A 92 6.19 14.11 -2.10
CA ASP A 92 5.31 14.74 -3.09
C ASP A 92 5.19 16.24 -2.82
N GLU A 93 5.45 17.06 -3.82
CA GLU A 93 5.38 18.53 -3.72
C GLU A 93 4.02 19.10 -4.10
N ARG A 94 3.30 18.43 -5.01
CA ARG A 94 2.03 18.90 -5.55
C ARG A 94 0.84 18.49 -4.69
N GLY A 95 0.87 17.23 -4.21
CA GLY A 95 -0.24 16.65 -3.46
C GLY A 95 0.19 15.47 -2.62
N ILE A 96 -0.46 14.36 -2.83
CA ILE A 96 -0.09 13.00 -2.39
C ILE A 96 -0.90 12.00 -3.22
N HIS A 97 -0.35 10.86 -3.54
CA HIS A 97 -0.92 9.89 -4.49
C HIS A 97 -2.34 9.39 -4.18
N TYR A 98 -2.79 9.49 -2.95
CA TYR A 98 -4.14 9.09 -2.54
C TYR A 98 -5.15 10.25 -2.43
N ASP A 99 -4.70 11.49 -2.57
CA ASP A 99 -5.58 12.68 -2.60
C ASP A 99 -5.97 12.98 -4.04
N ALA A 100 -7.17 12.57 -4.43
CA ALA A 100 -7.67 12.77 -5.78
C ALA A 100 -8.23 14.19 -6.02
N SER A 101 -8.30 15.07 -5.01
CA SER A 101 -8.81 16.42 -5.15
C SER A 101 -7.85 17.35 -5.94
N ARG A 102 -6.59 16.97 -6.06
CA ARG A 102 -5.52 17.71 -6.73
C ARG A 102 -4.50 16.80 -7.39
N PRO A 103 -3.70 17.29 -8.36
CA PRO A 103 -2.61 16.51 -8.92
C PRO A 103 -1.55 16.18 -7.86
N SER A 104 -0.97 14.99 -7.93
CA SER A 104 0.25 14.59 -7.22
C SER A 104 1.45 14.62 -8.16
N ASP A 105 2.66 14.51 -7.60
CA ASP A 105 3.86 14.33 -8.43
C ASP A 105 3.78 13.00 -9.22
N LEU A 106 3.22 11.94 -8.62
CA LEU A 106 2.98 10.68 -9.34
C LEU A 106 2.05 10.90 -10.55
N GLU A 107 0.94 11.63 -10.35
CA GLU A 107 0.01 11.91 -11.45
C GLU A 107 0.69 12.74 -12.55
N THR A 108 1.53 13.70 -12.18
CA THR A 108 2.31 14.49 -13.13
C THR A 108 3.30 13.60 -13.89
N ILE A 109 4.06 12.73 -13.20
CA ILE A 109 4.96 11.75 -13.82
C ILE A 109 4.20 10.91 -14.84
N LEU A 110 3.05 10.34 -14.46
CA LEU A 110 2.26 9.48 -15.33
C LEU A 110 1.68 10.24 -16.53
N GLN A 111 1.29 11.49 -16.34
CA GLN A 111 0.69 12.31 -17.39
C GLN A 111 1.71 12.85 -18.41
N THR A 112 2.94 13.19 -17.97
CA THR A 112 3.85 14.00 -18.79
C THR A 112 5.17 13.34 -19.13
N SER A 113 5.60 12.29 -18.38
CA SER A 113 6.93 11.69 -18.63
C SER A 113 7.03 10.95 -19.96
N GLU A 114 8.16 11.10 -20.61
CA GLU A 114 8.58 10.21 -21.69
C GLU A 114 9.23 8.96 -21.11
N PHE A 115 8.57 7.83 -21.28
CA PHE A 115 9.06 6.55 -20.78
C PHE A 115 9.98 5.90 -21.81
N GLN A 116 11.28 6.08 -21.65
CA GLN A 116 12.29 5.50 -22.54
C GLN A 116 12.24 3.95 -22.54
N PRO A 117 12.55 3.27 -23.64
CA PRO A 117 12.48 1.81 -23.74
C PRO A 117 13.25 1.06 -22.65
N ALA A 118 14.42 1.54 -22.25
CA ALA A 118 15.21 0.94 -21.18
C ALA A 118 14.50 1.03 -19.81
N LEU A 119 13.79 2.14 -19.53
CA LEU A 119 13.00 2.30 -18.31
C LEU A 119 11.79 1.36 -18.30
N LEU A 120 11.12 1.19 -19.46
CA LEU A 120 10.01 0.27 -19.60
C LEU A 120 10.43 -1.20 -19.44
N ALA A 121 11.56 -1.58 -20.05
CA ALA A 121 12.13 -2.93 -19.86
C ALA A 121 12.45 -3.21 -18.39
N ARG A 122 13.03 -2.21 -17.68
CA ARG A 122 13.30 -2.30 -16.25
C ARG A 122 12.00 -2.42 -15.42
N ALA A 123 10.96 -1.66 -15.77
CA ALA A 123 9.65 -1.71 -15.12
C ALA A 123 8.99 -3.08 -15.31
N ALA A 124 9.00 -3.63 -16.53
CA ALA A 124 8.51 -4.97 -16.82
C ALA A 124 9.24 -6.04 -16.00
N ALA A 125 10.57 -6.02 -15.98
CA ALA A 125 11.37 -6.97 -15.19
C ALA A 125 11.08 -6.87 -13.68
N LEU A 126 10.93 -5.64 -13.14
CA LEU A 126 10.56 -5.44 -11.73
C LEU A 126 9.16 -6.00 -11.45
N ARG A 127 8.18 -5.72 -12.32
CA ARG A 127 6.81 -6.26 -12.22
C ARG A 127 6.80 -7.78 -12.23
N GLU A 128 7.51 -8.41 -13.16
CA GLU A 128 7.59 -9.86 -13.25
C GLU A 128 8.21 -10.48 -12.00
N ARG A 129 9.23 -9.85 -11.43
CA ARG A 129 9.83 -10.29 -10.17
C ARG A 129 8.86 -10.15 -8.98
N ILE A 130 8.11 -9.04 -8.88
CA ILE A 130 7.09 -8.84 -7.84
C ILE A 130 6.01 -9.92 -7.93
N VAL A 131 5.51 -10.18 -9.15
CA VAL A 131 4.47 -11.19 -9.40
C VAL A 131 5.01 -12.59 -9.12
N GLY A 132 6.17 -12.96 -9.69
CA GLY A 132 6.77 -14.28 -9.53
C GLY A 132 7.14 -14.61 -8.09
N ALA A 133 7.61 -13.61 -7.33
CA ALA A 133 7.90 -13.76 -5.91
C ALA A 133 6.64 -13.61 -5.02
N ARG A 134 5.45 -13.39 -5.61
CA ARG A 134 4.17 -13.20 -4.90
C ARG A 134 4.25 -12.09 -3.83
N VAL A 135 4.97 -11.01 -4.12
CA VAL A 135 5.13 -9.89 -3.20
C VAL A 135 3.91 -8.98 -3.25
N THR A 136 3.48 -8.51 -2.08
CA THR A 136 2.41 -7.53 -1.86
C THR A 136 2.90 -6.42 -0.91
N LYS A 137 2.05 -5.44 -0.62
CA LYS A 137 2.38 -4.33 0.29
C LYS A 137 2.83 -4.83 1.66
N TYR A 138 2.15 -5.83 2.20
CA TYR A 138 2.37 -6.31 3.58
C TYR A 138 2.98 -7.71 3.66
N ASN A 139 2.93 -8.48 2.60
CA ASN A 139 3.51 -9.83 2.52
C ASN A 139 3.05 -10.74 3.67
N LEU A 140 1.76 -10.73 3.96
CA LEU A 140 1.15 -11.55 5.00
C LEU A 140 0.95 -12.96 4.48
N ALA A 141 1.23 -13.95 5.33
CA ALA A 141 0.86 -15.34 5.07
C ALA A 141 -0.62 -15.57 5.42
N GLY A 142 -1.24 -16.52 4.73
CA GLY A 142 -2.61 -16.93 4.98
C GLY A 142 -2.86 -18.33 4.42
N ARG A 143 -4.10 -18.79 4.54
CA ARG A 143 -4.53 -20.09 3.99
C ARG A 143 -4.77 -19.99 2.48
N SER A 144 -4.69 -21.13 1.81
CA SER A 144 -5.16 -21.26 0.42
C SER A 144 -6.68 -21.18 0.38
N TRP A 145 -7.19 -20.55 -0.67
CA TRP A 145 -8.62 -20.53 -1.00
C TRP A 145 -8.88 -21.34 -2.26
N HIS A 146 -10.02 -22.03 -2.30
CA HIS A 146 -10.39 -22.84 -3.44
C HIS A 146 -11.70 -22.30 -4.02
N ARG A 147 -11.69 -22.08 -5.34
CA ARG A 147 -12.89 -21.64 -6.08
C ARG A 147 -13.98 -22.71 -5.96
N PRO A 148 -15.20 -22.36 -5.53
CA PRO A 148 -16.30 -23.33 -5.47
C PRO A 148 -16.62 -23.89 -6.84
N ALA A 149 -16.94 -25.20 -6.90
CA ALA A 149 -17.27 -25.88 -8.14
C ALA A 149 -18.50 -25.25 -8.80
N GLY A 150 -18.51 -25.15 -10.14
CA GLY A 150 -19.62 -24.63 -10.91
C GLY A 150 -19.71 -23.10 -10.98
N GLN A 151 -18.92 -22.35 -10.22
CA GLN A 151 -18.94 -20.88 -10.29
C GLN A 151 -18.20 -20.40 -11.55
N LYS A 152 -18.95 -19.79 -12.48
CA LYS A 152 -18.40 -19.28 -13.74
C LYS A 152 -17.70 -17.92 -13.59
N ARG A 153 -18.15 -17.08 -12.66
CA ARG A 153 -17.60 -15.75 -12.40
C ARG A 153 -17.48 -15.51 -10.90
N VAL A 154 -16.28 -15.16 -10.46
CA VAL A 154 -15.97 -14.86 -9.07
C VAL A 154 -15.44 -13.44 -8.96
N CYS A 155 -16.11 -12.62 -8.15
CA CYS A 155 -15.75 -11.24 -7.86
C CYS A 155 -15.24 -11.15 -6.43
N LEU A 156 -14.14 -10.42 -6.22
CA LEU A 156 -13.61 -10.12 -4.90
C LEU A 156 -13.80 -8.65 -4.59
N VAL A 157 -14.49 -8.37 -3.48
CA VAL A 157 -14.60 -7.03 -2.91
C VAL A 157 -13.56 -6.90 -1.79
N LEU A 158 -12.71 -5.88 -1.90
CA LEU A 158 -11.64 -5.61 -0.96
C LEU A 158 -12.05 -4.49 0.01
N GLY A 159 -12.21 -4.84 1.28
CA GLY A 159 -12.47 -3.90 2.35
C GLY A 159 -11.26 -3.00 2.64
N GLN A 160 -11.53 -1.81 3.14
CA GLN A 160 -10.54 -0.83 3.57
C GLN A 160 -10.87 -0.33 4.98
N VAL A 161 -9.88 0.26 5.65
CA VAL A 161 -10.13 1.01 6.89
C VAL A 161 -10.91 2.27 6.54
N GLU A 162 -12.17 2.37 6.98
CA GLU A 162 -13.08 3.46 6.57
C GLU A 162 -12.61 4.85 7.02
N SER A 163 -11.85 4.93 8.11
CA SER A 163 -11.22 6.16 8.60
C SER A 163 -9.91 6.53 7.88
N ASP A 164 -9.48 5.76 6.88
CA ASP A 164 -8.21 6.04 6.17
C ASP A 164 -8.32 7.30 5.31
N ALA A 165 -7.23 8.08 5.29
CA ALA A 165 -7.11 9.26 4.45
C ALA A 165 -7.33 8.96 2.96
N ALA A 166 -6.96 7.77 2.49
CA ALA A 166 -7.17 7.35 1.11
C ALA A 166 -8.67 7.30 0.72
N LEU A 167 -9.56 6.89 1.63
CA LEU A 167 -11.01 6.96 1.40
C LEU A 167 -11.54 8.38 1.49
N ARG A 168 -11.08 9.12 2.51
CA ARG A 168 -11.52 10.51 2.72
C ARG A 168 -11.24 11.40 1.51
N PHE A 169 -10.07 11.28 0.89
CA PHE A 169 -9.61 12.16 -0.18
C PHE A 169 -9.68 11.53 -1.58
N GLY A 170 -9.74 10.22 -1.66
CA GLY A 170 -9.74 9.47 -2.92
C GLY A 170 -11.08 8.86 -3.32
N SER A 171 -12.11 8.92 -2.46
CA SER A 171 -13.42 8.33 -2.80
C SER A 171 -14.52 9.39 -2.77
N PRO A 172 -14.93 9.92 -3.92
CA PRO A 172 -15.98 10.95 -4.00
C PRO A 172 -17.39 10.41 -3.74
N GLY A 173 -17.62 9.11 -3.96
CA GLY A 173 -18.91 8.44 -3.78
C GLY A 173 -18.90 7.48 -2.61
N ILE A 174 -18.76 6.18 -2.88
CA ILE A 174 -18.78 5.10 -1.89
C ILE A 174 -17.57 5.21 -0.94
N ARG A 175 -17.84 5.22 0.37
CA ARG A 175 -16.80 5.35 1.40
C ARG A 175 -16.89 4.29 2.49
N SER A 176 -17.91 3.43 2.46
CA SER A 176 -18.07 2.33 3.40
C SER A 176 -17.96 0.97 2.71
N ASN A 177 -17.47 -0.01 3.44
CA ASN A 177 -17.34 -1.39 2.96
C ASN A 177 -18.70 -2.00 2.64
N VAL A 178 -19.71 -1.72 3.47
CA VAL A 178 -21.10 -2.18 3.26
C VAL A 178 -21.69 -1.65 1.98
N GLU A 179 -21.57 -0.34 1.72
CA GLU A 179 -22.08 0.25 0.49
C GLU A 179 -21.38 -0.36 -0.73
N LEU A 180 -20.06 -0.57 -0.65
CA LEU A 180 -19.32 -1.20 -1.72
C LEU A 180 -19.82 -2.60 -2.02
N VAL A 181 -19.95 -3.47 -1.01
CA VAL A 181 -20.44 -4.85 -1.18
C VAL A 181 -21.85 -4.87 -1.75
N ARG A 182 -22.77 -4.05 -1.20
CA ARG A 182 -24.15 -3.94 -1.70
C ARG A 182 -24.20 -3.47 -3.15
N HIS A 183 -23.40 -2.48 -3.51
CA HIS A 183 -23.34 -1.97 -4.89
C HIS A 183 -22.79 -3.02 -5.85
N VAL A 184 -21.73 -3.72 -5.47
CA VAL A 184 -21.14 -4.80 -6.29
C VAL A 184 -22.14 -5.95 -6.46
N ARG A 185 -22.84 -6.36 -5.39
CA ARG A 185 -23.88 -7.38 -5.45
C ARG A 185 -25.01 -6.99 -6.40
N ALA A 186 -25.52 -5.76 -6.28
CA ALA A 186 -26.60 -5.27 -7.16
C ALA A 186 -26.18 -5.26 -8.63
N SER A 187 -24.93 -4.88 -8.92
CA SER A 187 -24.40 -4.84 -10.28
C SER A 187 -23.96 -6.21 -10.82
N ASN A 188 -23.84 -7.23 -9.97
CA ASN A 188 -23.35 -8.57 -10.32
C ASN A 188 -24.19 -9.68 -9.67
N PRO A 189 -25.51 -9.76 -9.91
CA PRO A 189 -26.40 -10.65 -9.17
C PRO A 189 -26.08 -12.14 -9.36
N GLY A 190 -25.51 -12.53 -10.50
CA GLY A 190 -25.12 -13.91 -10.82
C GLY A 190 -23.68 -14.28 -10.53
N ALA A 191 -22.86 -13.38 -9.96
CA ALA A 191 -21.48 -13.68 -9.61
C ALA A 191 -21.38 -14.27 -8.20
N TYR A 192 -20.41 -15.16 -8.00
CA TYR A 192 -19.99 -15.55 -6.65
C TYR A 192 -19.16 -14.43 -6.06
N LEU A 193 -19.63 -13.84 -4.98
CA LEU A 193 -19.08 -12.64 -4.40
C LEU A 193 -18.33 -12.96 -3.12
N LEU A 194 -17.01 -12.76 -3.15
CA LEU A 194 -16.17 -12.81 -1.95
C LEU A 194 -15.99 -11.42 -1.36
N TYR A 195 -15.98 -11.34 -0.04
CA TYR A 195 -15.56 -10.17 0.68
C TYR A 195 -14.30 -10.46 1.50
N LYS A 196 -13.28 -9.64 1.33
CA LYS A 196 -12.06 -9.70 2.13
C LYS A 196 -11.88 -8.42 2.94
N PRO A 197 -12.14 -8.47 4.26
CA PRO A 197 -11.91 -7.33 5.14
C PRO A 197 -10.44 -6.88 5.17
N HIS A 198 -10.20 -5.63 5.59
CA HIS A 198 -8.83 -5.12 5.71
C HIS A 198 -8.06 -5.85 6.84
N PRO A 199 -6.80 -6.23 6.63
CA PRO A 199 -6.04 -7.00 7.63
C PRO A 199 -5.82 -6.26 8.95
N ASP A 200 -5.73 -4.92 8.97
CA ASP A 200 -5.64 -4.14 10.21
C ASP A 200 -6.94 -4.19 11.04
N VAL A 201 -8.09 -4.36 10.37
CA VAL A 201 -9.40 -4.54 11.03
C VAL A 201 -9.47 -5.94 11.62
N ILE A 202 -9.15 -6.98 10.85
CA ILE A 202 -9.14 -8.38 11.32
C ILE A 202 -8.18 -8.56 12.49
N GLY A 203 -7.00 -7.91 12.44
CA GLY A 203 -5.99 -7.95 13.50
C GLY A 203 -6.33 -7.12 14.75
N GLY A 204 -7.48 -6.44 14.79
CA GLY A 204 -7.86 -5.56 15.90
C GLY A 204 -6.98 -4.31 16.06
N LEU A 205 -6.19 -3.96 15.03
CA LEU A 205 -5.32 -2.79 15.02
C LEU A 205 -6.04 -1.51 14.61
N ARG A 206 -7.24 -1.66 14.02
CA ARG A 206 -8.15 -0.60 13.61
C ARG A 206 -9.58 -0.99 13.94
N ASP A 207 -10.41 0.02 14.19
CA ASP A 207 -11.83 -0.16 14.45
C ASP A 207 -12.50 -0.80 13.21
N PRO A 208 -13.22 -1.94 13.36
CA PRO A 208 -13.99 -2.55 12.28
C PRO A 208 -15.16 -1.69 11.79
N GLY A 209 -15.61 -0.70 12.60
CA GLY A 209 -16.88 -0.02 12.36
C GLY A 209 -18.09 -0.95 12.59
N HIS A 210 -19.28 -0.38 12.67
CA HIS A 210 -20.52 -1.17 12.85
C HIS A 210 -20.92 -1.96 11.60
N ALA A 211 -20.39 -1.60 10.46
CA ALA A 211 -20.80 -2.06 9.15
C ALA A 211 -20.04 -3.28 8.60
N GLU A 212 -18.95 -3.73 9.25
CA GLU A 212 -18.14 -4.83 8.76
C GLU A 212 -18.91 -6.17 8.74
N TYR A 213 -19.71 -6.43 9.79
CA TYR A 213 -20.56 -7.60 9.84
C TYR A 213 -21.65 -7.58 8.75
N GLU A 214 -22.26 -6.43 8.52
CA GLU A 214 -23.30 -6.26 7.49
C GLU A 214 -22.73 -6.43 6.07
N ALA A 215 -21.48 -6.03 5.83
CA ALA A 215 -20.82 -6.27 4.55
C ALA A 215 -20.77 -7.77 4.23
N GLY A 216 -20.45 -8.60 5.24
CA GLY A 216 -20.44 -10.05 5.11
C GLY A 216 -21.79 -10.65 4.72
N GLN A 217 -22.91 -10.07 5.16
CA GLN A 217 -24.26 -10.58 4.85
C GLN A 217 -24.67 -10.39 3.38
N SER A 218 -24.03 -9.49 2.65
CA SER A 218 -24.35 -9.19 1.26
C SER A 218 -23.44 -9.90 0.25
N CYS A 219 -22.54 -10.79 0.71
CA CYS A 219 -21.66 -11.61 -0.13
C CYS A 219 -21.95 -13.12 0.09
N ASP A 220 -21.36 -13.97 -0.76
CA ASP A 220 -21.49 -15.42 -0.64
C ASP A 220 -20.48 -16.00 0.36
N GLU A 221 -19.32 -15.34 0.51
CA GLU A 221 -18.25 -15.79 1.40
C GLU A 221 -17.41 -14.63 1.92
N VAL A 222 -17.01 -14.67 3.19
CA VAL A 222 -16.04 -13.75 3.80
C VAL A 222 -14.72 -14.49 4.04
N VAL A 223 -13.63 -13.95 3.49
CA VAL A 223 -12.29 -14.54 3.59
C VAL A 223 -11.38 -13.68 4.48
N THR A 224 -11.12 -14.13 5.70
CA THR A 224 -10.36 -13.35 6.70
C THR A 224 -8.89 -13.73 6.77
N ASP A 225 -8.56 -15.02 6.72
CA ASP A 225 -7.20 -15.56 6.91
C ASP A 225 -6.54 -16.10 5.63
N THR A 226 -7.08 -15.72 4.46
CA THR A 226 -6.56 -16.13 3.15
C THR A 226 -5.43 -15.21 2.70
N ASP A 227 -4.33 -15.80 2.20
CA ASP A 227 -3.29 -15.04 1.51
C ASP A 227 -3.88 -14.38 0.25
N ILE A 228 -3.78 -13.07 0.14
CA ILE A 228 -4.31 -12.33 -1.01
C ILE A 228 -3.67 -12.78 -2.33
N THR A 229 -2.44 -13.28 -2.30
CA THR A 229 -1.76 -13.79 -3.50
C THR A 229 -2.41 -15.05 -4.05
N GLU A 230 -3.05 -15.87 -3.19
CA GLU A 230 -3.85 -17.01 -3.61
C GLU A 230 -5.14 -16.57 -4.33
N LEU A 231 -5.72 -15.46 -3.89
CA LEU A 231 -6.93 -14.91 -4.49
C LEU A 231 -6.63 -14.32 -5.87
N PHE A 232 -5.48 -13.66 -6.07
CA PHE A 232 -5.12 -13.12 -7.39
C PHE A 232 -5.16 -14.18 -8.50
N ASP A 233 -4.76 -15.40 -8.22
CA ASP A 233 -4.73 -16.46 -9.23
C ASP A 233 -6.13 -17.00 -9.59
N ARG A 234 -7.08 -16.93 -8.67
CA ARG A 234 -8.38 -17.64 -8.73
C ARG A 234 -9.59 -16.75 -8.95
N ILE A 235 -9.42 -15.43 -8.82
CA ILE A 235 -10.48 -14.42 -8.94
C ILE A 235 -10.47 -13.83 -10.35
N ASP A 236 -11.66 -13.57 -10.89
CA ASP A 236 -11.84 -13.01 -12.23
C ASP A 236 -11.81 -11.48 -12.19
N GLU A 237 -12.39 -10.87 -11.15
CA GLU A 237 -12.61 -9.43 -11.08
C GLU A 237 -12.44 -8.90 -9.63
N PHE A 238 -11.74 -7.79 -9.50
CA PHE A 238 -11.43 -7.13 -8.22
C PHE A 238 -12.17 -5.80 -8.13
N HIS A 239 -12.94 -5.63 -7.07
CA HIS A 239 -13.70 -4.43 -6.77
C HIS A 239 -13.10 -3.70 -5.57
N VAL A 240 -12.71 -2.45 -5.77
CA VAL A 240 -11.99 -1.64 -4.76
C VAL A 240 -12.50 -0.21 -4.74
N MET A 241 -12.45 0.44 -3.60
CA MET A 241 -12.57 1.90 -3.56
C MET A 241 -11.25 2.53 -4.00
N THR A 242 -10.25 2.55 -3.12
CA THR A 242 -8.93 3.14 -3.40
C THR A 242 -7.76 2.22 -3.01
N SER A 243 -8.06 0.96 -2.68
CA SER A 243 -7.09 0.00 -2.15
C SER A 243 -5.89 -0.23 -3.07
N LEU A 244 -4.69 -0.25 -2.51
CA LEU A 244 -3.47 -0.62 -3.23
C LEU A 244 -3.54 -2.05 -3.81
N ALA A 245 -4.34 -2.93 -3.21
CA ALA A 245 -4.53 -4.28 -3.73
C ALA A 245 -5.14 -4.30 -5.14
N GLY A 246 -5.85 -3.23 -5.55
CA GLY A 246 -6.27 -3.04 -6.95
C GLY A 246 -5.08 -2.85 -7.89
N PHE A 247 -4.06 -2.08 -7.49
CA PHE A 247 -2.80 -1.98 -8.24
C PHE A 247 -2.08 -3.33 -8.30
N GLU A 248 -2.02 -4.06 -7.18
CA GLU A 248 -1.41 -5.39 -7.12
C GLU A 248 -2.12 -6.41 -8.02
N ALA A 249 -3.45 -6.29 -8.17
CA ALA A 249 -4.24 -7.06 -9.12
C ALA A 249 -3.91 -6.69 -10.58
N LEU A 250 -3.78 -5.39 -10.89
CA LEU A 250 -3.34 -4.92 -12.21
C LEU A 250 -1.95 -5.44 -12.59
N LEU A 251 -1.00 -5.48 -11.65
CA LEU A 251 0.34 -6.06 -11.89
C LEU A 251 0.28 -7.51 -12.37
N ARG A 252 -0.79 -8.23 -12.03
CA ARG A 252 -1.07 -9.63 -12.39
C ARG A 252 -2.03 -9.79 -13.57
N GLY A 253 -2.32 -8.68 -14.28
CA GLY A 253 -3.21 -8.67 -15.43
C GLY A 253 -4.68 -8.93 -15.10
N LYS A 254 -5.11 -8.68 -13.87
CA LYS A 254 -6.49 -8.90 -13.44
C LYS A 254 -7.38 -7.72 -13.77
N LYS A 255 -8.66 -8.00 -14.01
CA LYS A 255 -9.68 -6.96 -14.17
C LYS A 255 -9.94 -6.27 -12.83
N VAL A 256 -9.88 -4.94 -12.82
CA VAL A 256 -10.09 -4.11 -11.63
C VAL A 256 -11.17 -3.08 -11.90
N VAL A 257 -12.16 -3.01 -11.02
CA VAL A 257 -13.22 -2.00 -11.01
C VAL A 257 -12.98 -1.08 -9.82
N THR A 258 -12.89 0.23 -10.05
CA THR A 258 -12.66 1.22 -8.99
C THR A 258 -13.92 2.02 -8.70
N TYR A 259 -14.24 2.16 -7.42
CA TYR A 259 -15.36 2.95 -6.88
C TYR A 259 -14.88 4.23 -6.20
N GLY A 260 -13.62 4.52 -6.35
CA GLY A 260 -12.93 5.75 -5.99
C GLY A 260 -11.95 6.13 -7.09
N GLN A 261 -11.03 7.02 -6.77
CA GLN A 261 -10.07 7.58 -7.72
C GLN A 261 -8.62 7.30 -7.28
N PRO A 262 -8.19 6.03 -7.11
CA PRO A 262 -6.81 5.72 -6.75
C PRO A 262 -5.84 6.18 -7.84
N PHE A 263 -4.55 6.22 -7.51
CA PHE A 263 -3.52 6.70 -8.44
C PHE A 263 -3.43 5.92 -9.76
N TYR A 264 -3.88 4.66 -9.76
CA TYR A 264 -3.85 3.77 -10.93
C TYR A 264 -5.14 3.81 -11.77
N ALA A 265 -6.20 4.51 -11.32
CA ALA A 265 -7.44 4.71 -12.07
C ALA A 265 -7.32 5.85 -13.10
N GLY A 266 -8.16 5.85 -14.12
CA GLY A 266 -8.23 6.91 -15.14
C GLY A 266 -7.20 6.83 -16.25
N TRP A 267 -6.38 5.78 -16.31
CA TRP A 267 -5.34 5.60 -17.34
C TRP A 267 -5.69 4.55 -18.40
N GLY A 268 -6.92 4.04 -18.40
CA GLY A 268 -7.45 3.08 -19.39
C GLY A 268 -7.12 1.61 -19.10
N MET A 269 -6.68 1.27 -17.88
CA MET A 269 -6.41 -0.11 -17.44
C MET A 269 -7.43 -0.64 -16.43
N THR A 270 -8.27 0.23 -15.89
CA THR A 270 -9.31 -0.08 -14.92
C THR A 270 -10.69 0.22 -15.51
N VAL A 271 -11.73 -0.35 -14.92
CA VAL A 271 -13.11 0.06 -15.13
C VAL A 271 -13.45 1.05 -14.01
N ASP A 272 -13.52 2.33 -14.36
CA ASP A 272 -13.64 3.40 -13.36
C ASP A 272 -15.11 3.87 -13.27
N THR A 273 -15.68 3.89 -12.06
CA THR A 273 -17.03 4.44 -11.84
C THR A 273 -17.04 5.96 -11.77
N PHE A 274 -15.88 6.58 -11.52
CA PHE A 274 -15.71 8.03 -11.51
C PHE A 274 -14.62 8.44 -12.49
N SER A 275 -14.95 9.41 -13.35
CA SER A 275 -13.95 10.00 -14.25
C SER A 275 -12.98 10.90 -13.50
N ILE A 276 -11.77 11.01 -14.02
CA ILE A 276 -10.73 11.92 -13.54
C ILE A 276 -10.30 12.77 -14.74
N PRO A 277 -10.95 13.90 -15.00
CA PRO A 277 -10.80 14.65 -16.27
C PRO A 277 -9.37 15.09 -16.58
N ARG A 278 -8.52 15.28 -15.57
CA ARG A 278 -7.12 15.66 -15.73
C ARG A 278 -6.19 14.50 -16.13
N ARG A 279 -6.64 13.22 -16.03
CA ARG A 279 -5.91 12.03 -16.48
C ARG A 279 -6.34 11.69 -17.90
N THR A 280 -5.77 12.38 -18.86
CA THR A 280 -6.16 12.29 -20.29
C THR A 280 -5.36 11.27 -21.07
N ARG A 281 -4.22 10.82 -20.53
CA ARG A 281 -3.33 9.89 -21.19
C ARG A 281 -3.79 8.44 -20.97
N ARG A 282 -3.66 7.61 -22.01
CA ARG A 282 -3.77 6.15 -21.85
C ARG A 282 -2.37 5.57 -21.66
N LEU A 283 -2.21 4.75 -20.63
CA LEU A 283 -0.93 4.16 -20.27
C LEU A 283 -0.94 2.64 -20.51
N THR A 284 0.24 2.11 -20.77
CA THR A 284 0.51 0.68 -20.61
C THR A 284 0.78 0.35 -19.13
N LEU A 285 0.65 -0.93 -18.78
CA LEU A 285 0.95 -1.36 -17.42
C LEU A 285 2.41 -1.05 -17.02
N ASP A 286 3.36 -1.24 -17.94
CA ASP A 286 4.77 -0.98 -17.64
C ASP A 286 5.08 0.52 -17.50
N GLN A 287 4.33 1.42 -18.16
CA GLN A 287 4.39 2.86 -17.91
C GLN A 287 3.86 3.21 -16.51
N LEU A 288 2.74 2.62 -16.08
CA LEU A 288 2.23 2.79 -14.72
C LEU A 288 3.24 2.29 -13.68
N VAL A 289 3.83 1.12 -13.90
CA VAL A 289 4.86 0.54 -13.03
C VAL A 289 6.12 1.42 -12.98
N ALA A 290 6.58 1.92 -14.11
CA ALA A 290 7.72 2.83 -14.18
C ALA A 290 7.48 4.09 -13.34
N GLY A 291 6.33 4.74 -13.50
CA GLY A 291 5.97 5.91 -12.69
C GLY A 291 5.85 5.57 -11.21
N ALA A 292 5.06 4.55 -10.87
CA ALA A 292 4.71 4.23 -9.50
C ALA A 292 5.84 3.57 -8.69
N LEU A 293 6.69 2.75 -9.32
CA LEU A 293 7.69 1.98 -8.59
C LEU A 293 9.14 2.41 -8.86
N LEU A 294 9.44 3.06 -9.99
CA LEU A 294 10.81 3.45 -10.32
C LEU A 294 11.07 4.95 -10.14
N LEU A 295 10.12 5.80 -10.51
CA LEU A 295 10.33 7.25 -10.55
C LEU A 295 9.83 8.00 -9.32
N TYR A 296 8.74 7.56 -8.72
CA TYR A 296 8.09 8.31 -7.64
C TYR A 296 8.63 7.99 -6.24
N PRO A 297 8.83 6.72 -5.81
CA PRO A 297 9.33 6.41 -4.47
C PRO A 297 10.85 6.50 -4.35
N ARG A 298 11.31 6.78 -3.13
CA ARG A 298 12.67 6.48 -2.68
C ARG A 298 12.69 5.17 -1.91
N TYR A 299 13.76 4.42 -2.04
CA TYR A 299 13.92 3.13 -1.37
C TYR A 299 15.04 3.17 -0.36
N LEU A 300 14.83 2.48 0.77
CA LEU A 300 15.78 2.37 1.86
C LEU A 300 16.07 0.90 2.14
N SER A 301 17.34 0.53 2.14
CA SER A 301 17.77 -0.80 2.56
C SER A 301 17.49 -1.02 4.05
N ALA A 302 16.78 -2.09 4.37
CA ALA A 302 16.54 -2.48 5.77
C ALA A 302 17.83 -2.89 6.48
N ARG A 303 18.82 -3.42 5.71
CA ARG A 303 20.09 -3.93 6.22
C ARG A 303 21.09 -2.81 6.50
N THR A 304 21.23 -1.84 5.59
CA THR A 304 22.28 -0.80 5.69
C THR A 304 21.75 0.55 6.19
N ALA A 305 20.43 0.74 6.21
CA ALA A 305 19.76 2.01 6.46
C ALA A 305 20.20 3.14 5.50
N ARG A 306 20.62 2.80 4.28
CA ARG A 306 21.01 3.74 3.22
C ARG A 306 20.04 3.65 2.04
N LEU A 307 20.02 4.69 1.22
CA LEU A 307 19.26 4.69 -0.03
C LEU A 307 19.70 3.51 -0.90
N THR A 308 18.73 2.93 -1.61
CA THR A 308 18.94 1.76 -2.46
C THR A 308 18.02 1.79 -3.68
N THR A 309 18.12 0.82 -4.56
CA THR A 309 17.24 0.66 -5.70
C THR A 309 15.97 -0.11 -5.34
N PRO A 310 14.87 0.03 -6.11
CA PRO A 310 13.66 -0.76 -5.90
C PRO A 310 13.92 -2.28 -6.01
N GLU A 311 14.82 -2.70 -6.90
CA GLU A 311 15.19 -4.11 -7.07
C GLU A 311 15.90 -4.68 -5.82
N ALA A 312 16.85 -3.93 -5.27
CA ALA A 312 17.56 -4.35 -4.06
C ALA A 312 16.64 -4.37 -2.83
N ALA A 313 15.73 -3.39 -2.71
CA ALA A 313 14.71 -3.38 -1.67
C ALA A 313 13.76 -4.57 -1.80
N LEU A 314 13.33 -4.91 -3.03
CA LEU A 314 12.53 -6.10 -3.30
C LEU A 314 13.25 -7.38 -2.88
N ASP A 315 14.55 -7.51 -3.18
CA ASP A 315 15.36 -8.67 -2.76
C ASP A 315 15.42 -8.82 -1.24
N GLU A 316 15.52 -7.71 -0.52
CA GLU A 316 15.50 -7.73 0.95
C GLU A 316 14.13 -8.18 1.49
N ILE A 317 13.03 -7.73 0.89
CA ILE A 317 11.68 -8.15 1.26
C ILE A 317 11.49 -9.65 1.00
N ILE A 318 11.92 -10.16 -0.16
CA ILE A 318 11.82 -11.59 -0.51
C ILE A 318 12.59 -12.45 0.51
N ARG A 319 13.84 -12.07 0.83
CA ARG A 319 14.66 -12.77 1.84
C ARG A 319 14.01 -12.74 3.22
N SER A 320 13.50 -11.58 3.63
CA SER A 320 12.84 -11.42 4.94
C SER A 320 11.57 -12.28 5.05
N ARG A 321 10.76 -12.34 3.98
CA ARG A 321 9.57 -13.19 3.93
C ARG A 321 9.92 -14.69 4.04
N GLN A 322 10.95 -15.13 3.34
CA GLN A 322 11.44 -16.51 3.42
C GLN A 322 11.94 -16.87 4.82
N ALA A 323 12.69 -15.97 5.46
CA ALA A 323 13.16 -16.14 6.84
C ALA A 323 11.99 -16.22 7.83
N SER A 324 11.00 -15.33 7.70
CA SER A 324 9.79 -15.31 8.55
C SER A 324 8.96 -16.58 8.39
N GLY A 325 8.80 -17.08 7.16
CA GLY A 325 8.13 -18.34 6.87
C GLY A 325 8.82 -19.56 7.50
N LYS A 326 10.16 -19.60 7.49
CA LYS A 326 10.95 -20.67 8.16
C LYS A 326 10.75 -20.64 9.68
N VAL A 327 10.79 -19.47 10.31
CA VAL A 327 10.59 -19.32 11.76
C VAL A 327 9.17 -19.71 12.16
N ALA A 328 8.14 -19.31 11.40
CA ALA A 328 6.76 -19.72 11.62
C ALA A 328 6.60 -21.26 11.49
N SER A 329 7.22 -21.87 10.48
CA SER A 329 7.21 -23.33 10.28
C SER A 329 7.86 -24.06 11.44
N ILE A 330 9.03 -23.60 11.92
CA ILE A 330 9.72 -24.20 13.07
C ILE A 330 8.86 -24.08 14.32
N ARG A 331 8.26 -22.91 14.59
CA ARG A 331 7.38 -22.70 15.74
C ARG A 331 6.15 -23.60 15.70
N ASN A 332 5.54 -23.77 14.54
CA ASN A 332 4.39 -24.66 14.36
C ASN A 332 4.77 -26.13 14.54
N MET A 333 5.94 -26.56 14.06
CA MET A 333 6.46 -27.90 14.26
C MET A 333 6.76 -28.19 15.74
N LEU A 334 7.40 -27.25 16.45
CA LEU A 334 7.66 -27.38 17.89
C LEU A 334 6.37 -27.40 18.70
N GLY A 335 5.37 -26.57 18.34
CA GLY A 335 4.05 -26.59 18.96
C GLY A 335 3.30 -27.90 18.74
N ALA A 336 3.39 -28.47 17.55
CA ALA A 336 2.81 -29.80 17.26
C ALA A 336 3.52 -30.92 18.02
N LEU A 337 4.85 -30.84 18.17
CA LEU A 337 5.64 -31.79 18.96
C LEU A 337 5.29 -31.71 20.46
N ALA A 338 5.22 -30.52 21.01
CA ALA A 338 4.81 -30.28 22.40
C ALA A 338 3.40 -30.80 22.66
N GLY A 339 2.45 -30.57 21.74
CA GLY A 339 1.09 -31.08 21.83
C GLY A 339 0.99 -32.62 21.73
N ARG A 340 1.93 -33.28 21.02
CA ARG A 340 2.03 -34.78 21.02
C ARG A 340 2.60 -35.30 22.34
N VAL A 341 3.62 -34.65 22.86
CA VAL A 341 4.24 -35.03 24.16
C VAL A 341 3.22 -34.85 25.30
N LEU A 342 2.50 -33.73 25.36
CA LEU A 342 1.47 -33.48 26.36
C LEU A 342 0.31 -34.49 26.31
N ARG A 343 -0.05 -34.99 25.14
CA ARG A 343 -1.06 -36.04 24.95
C ARG A 343 -0.58 -37.45 25.27
N ALA A 344 0.74 -37.67 25.28
CA ALA A 344 1.36 -38.96 25.62
C ALA A 344 1.65 -39.11 27.12
N LEU A 345 1.53 -38.07 27.93
CA LEU A 345 1.67 -38.15 29.37
C LEU A 345 0.40 -38.74 29.97
N PRO A 346 0.53 -39.81 30.83
CA PRO A 346 -0.61 -40.41 31.50
C PRO A 346 -1.29 -39.35 32.38
N SER A 347 -2.60 -39.28 32.33
CA SER A 347 -3.42 -38.43 33.22
C SER A 347 -3.04 -38.76 34.64
N PRO A 348 -2.82 -37.77 35.56
CA PRO A 348 -2.66 -38.03 36.98
C PRO A 348 -3.93 -38.71 37.47
N SER A 349 -3.78 -39.98 37.86
CA SER A 349 -4.87 -40.73 38.52
C SER A 349 -5.34 -39.94 39.74
N ALA A 350 -6.59 -39.55 39.74
CA ALA A 350 -7.25 -39.03 40.90
C ALA A 350 -7.23 -40.16 41.99
N SER A 351 -6.25 -40.10 42.85
CA SER A 351 -6.29 -40.82 44.11
C SER A 351 -7.21 -40.09 45.06
N ARG A 352 -8.23 -40.79 45.53
CA ARG A 352 -9.22 -40.38 46.53
C ARG A 352 -8.57 -39.97 47.84
#